data_7200efc32a7044a35f55cccbc1e3469b
#
_entry.id   7200efc32a7044a35f55cccbc1e3469b
#
_cell.length_a   1.000
_cell.length_b   1.000
_cell.length_c   1.000
_cell.angle_alpha   90.00
_cell.angle_beta   90.00
_cell.angle_gamma   90.00
#
_symmetry.space_group_name_H-M   'P 1'
#
loop_
_entity.id
_entity.type
_entity.pdbx_description
1 polymer ?
#
loop_
_entity_poly.entity_id
_entity_poly.type
_entity_poly.pdbx_seq_one_letter_code
_entity_poly.pdbx_strand_id
1 'polypeptide(L)'
;RSVNHRGLEVSVRLHPALLPLEQAIRAAIRARAQRGKLDLQIEVQDEPDLEPRLNSALLRGVAKAWKAEAEWLDLPPLTAEAFFRLPGAWMPVEGGLAERLESEVLAGLHELLDRWNEAREAEGNRLEPFFTESAAGFAALKATLQVEAEAQAAELPGLLKARLDQVLLDAGLQGQLPAERIAAEAGLWAERQDVREELVRIQAHLDDFRARLRKGQMGGKALDVWCQEMLREFNTCGSKCKRLAMTRAVM
;
A
#
# COMPACT_ATOMS: atom_id res chain seq x y z
N ARG A 1 2.85 1.87 -15.73
CA ARG A 1 1.56 1.70 -15.05
C ARG A 1 1.77 1.53 -13.55
N SER A 2 0.91 2.13 -12.72
CA SER A 2 1.01 2.01 -11.27
C SER A 2 -0.38 1.69 -10.69
N VAL A 3 -0.42 0.78 -9.71
CA VAL A 3 -1.63 0.44 -8.95
C VAL A 3 -1.32 0.33 -7.47
N ASN A 4 -2.32 0.52 -6.62
CA ASN A 4 -2.16 0.37 -5.18
C ASN A 4 -1.83 -1.08 -4.81
N HIS A 5 -0.85 -1.28 -3.92
CA HIS A 5 -0.42 -2.60 -3.43
C HIS A 5 0.10 -2.50 -1.99
N ARG A 6 0.05 -3.60 -1.22
CA ARG A 6 0.47 -3.60 0.20
C ARG A 6 1.97 -3.33 0.41
N GLY A 7 2.82 -3.73 -0.52
CA GLY A 7 4.26 -3.48 -0.53
C GLY A 7 4.69 -2.79 -1.82
N LEU A 8 6.00 -2.60 -2.01
CA LEU A 8 6.57 -2.16 -3.28
C LEU A 8 6.89 -3.38 -4.14
N GLU A 9 6.14 -3.57 -5.22
CA GLU A 9 6.40 -4.57 -6.26
C GLU A 9 6.78 -3.83 -7.54
N VAL A 10 7.95 -4.14 -8.09
CA VAL A 10 8.46 -3.50 -9.31
C VAL A 10 8.68 -4.57 -10.36
N SER A 11 7.88 -4.53 -11.42
CA SER A 11 8.04 -5.32 -12.63
C SER A 11 8.69 -4.45 -13.70
N VAL A 12 9.81 -4.91 -14.24
CA VAL A 12 10.54 -4.19 -15.27
C VAL A 12 10.66 -5.12 -16.47
N ARG A 13 10.19 -4.68 -17.63
CA ARG A 13 10.32 -5.35 -18.91
C ARG A 13 11.21 -4.50 -19.81
N LEU A 14 12.33 -5.05 -20.21
CA LEU A 14 13.33 -4.37 -21.01
C LEU A 14 13.56 -5.09 -22.30
N HIS A 15 13.97 -4.34 -23.33
CA HIS A 15 14.59 -4.92 -24.50
C HIS A 15 15.85 -5.69 -24.09
N PRO A 16 16.15 -6.87 -24.68
CA PRO A 16 17.30 -7.70 -24.29
C PRO A 16 18.63 -6.93 -24.21
N ALA A 17 18.86 -6.00 -25.12
CA ALA A 17 20.07 -5.17 -25.14
C ALA A 17 20.18 -4.18 -23.95
N LEU A 18 19.09 -3.90 -23.22
CA LEU A 18 19.06 -3.01 -22.07
C LEU A 18 19.07 -3.76 -20.72
N LEU A 19 19.13 -5.08 -20.71
CA LEU A 19 19.18 -5.89 -19.49
C LEU A 19 20.29 -5.48 -18.49
N PRO A 20 21.49 -5.04 -18.94
CA PRO A 20 22.51 -4.55 -18.02
C PRO A 20 22.06 -3.35 -17.16
N LEU A 21 21.11 -2.56 -17.63
CA LEU A 21 20.56 -1.39 -16.90
C LEU A 21 19.47 -1.72 -15.89
N GLU A 22 19.01 -2.98 -15.82
CA GLU A 22 17.88 -3.36 -14.96
C GLU A 22 18.12 -2.98 -13.50
N GLN A 23 19.30 -3.20 -12.98
CA GLN A 23 19.65 -2.89 -11.58
C GLN A 23 19.58 -1.39 -11.30
N ALA A 24 20.13 -0.56 -12.19
CA ALA A 24 20.09 0.90 -12.06
C ALA A 24 18.65 1.44 -12.14
N ILE A 25 17.85 0.91 -13.07
CA ILE A 25 16.43 1.25 -13.22
C ILE A 25 15.64 0.89 -11.95
N ARG A 26 15.84 -0.31 -11.42
CA ARG A 26 15.18 -0.75 -10.19
C ARG A 26 15.58 0.09 -8.98
N ALA A 27 16.86 0.49 -8.89
CA ALA A 27 17.36 1.36 -7.85
C ALA A 27 16.73 2.76 -7.92
N ALA A 28 16.66 3.36 -9.11
CA ALA A 28 16.02 4.66 -9.32
C ALA A 28 14.52 4.63 -8.94
N ILE A 29 13.80 3.57 -9.29
CA ILE A 29 12.39 3.42 -8.90
C ILE A 29 12.25 3.29 -7.38
N ARG A 30 13.08 2.46 -6.71
CA ARG A 30 13.02 2.27 -5.26
C ARG A 30 13.37 3.53 -4.47
N ALA A 31 14.20 4.40 -5.02
CA ALA A 31 14.51 5.68 -4.41
C ALA A 31 13.31 6.65 -4.37
N ARG A 32 12.38 6.53 -5.32
CA ARG A 32 11.21 7.42 -5.46
C ARG A 32 9.89 6.78 -5.01
N ALA A 33 9.80 5.44 -4.97
CA ALA A 33 8.58 4.70 -4.65
C ALA A 33 8.76 3.89 -3.36
N GLN A 34 7.88 4.12 -2.38
CA GLN A 34 7.87 3.37 -1.11
C GLN A 34 6.83 2.23 -1.11
N ARG A 35 5.79 2.32 -1.94
CA ARG A 35 4.67 1.40 -1.98
C ARG A 35 4.00 1.41 -3.36
N GLY A 36 3.35 0.32 -3.70
CA GLY A 36 2.58 0.17 -4.94
C GLY A 36 3.16 -0.92 -5.83
N LYS A 37 2.37 -1.36 -6.80
CA LYS A 37 2.84 -2.20 -7.90
C LYS A 37 3.11 -1.31 -9.09
N LEU A 38 4.36 -1.32 -9.56
CA LEU A 38 4.85 -0.53 -10.67
C LEU A 38 5.26 -1.46 -11.81
N ASP A 39 4.64 -1.31 -12.97
CA ASP A 39 5.00 -2.01 -14.21
C ASP A 39 5.64 -1.00 -15.15
N LEU A 40 6.94 -1.17 -15.38
CA LEU A 40 7.73 -0.40 -16.33
C LEU A 40 8.04 -1.26 -17.55
N GLN A 41 7.86 -0.70 -18.74
CA GLN A 41 8.24 -1.33 -20.01
C GLN A 41 9.07 -0.32 -20.78
N ILE A 42 10.23 -0.75 -21.26
CA ILE A 42 11.11 0.05 -22.12
C ILE A 42 11.36 -0.76 -23.38
N GLU A 43 10.94 -0.20 -24.50
CA GLU A 43 11.13 -0.76 -25.84
C GLU A 43 12.09 0.12 -26.62
N VAL A 44 12.89 -0.50 -27.46
CA VAL A 44 13.72 0.19 -28.44
C VAL A 44 13.02 0.06 -29.79
N GLN A 45 12.58 1.19 -30.35
CA GLN A 45 11.82 1.19 -31.62
C GLN A 45 12.71 1.07 -32.83
N ASP A 46 13.86 1.74 -32.80
CA ASP A 46 14.86 1.66 -33.87
C ASP A 46 16.14 1.11 -33.26
N GLU A 47 16.45 -0.17 -33.56
CA GLU A 47 17.78 -0.66 -33.27
C GLU A 47 18.75 0.13 -34.13
N PRO A 48 19.69 0.91 -33.54
CA PRO A 48 20.72 1.54 -34.35
C PRO A 48 21.44 0.44 -35.16
N ASP A 49 21.70 0.69 -36.43
CA ASP A 49 22.42 -0.21 -37.33
C ASP A 49 23.69 -0.70 -36.64
N LEU A 50 23.59 -1.83 -36.00
CA LEU A 50 24.68 -2.49 -35.33
C LEU A 50 25.31 -3.36 -36.44
N GLU A 51 26.29 -2.79 -37.15
CA GLU A 51 27.03 -3.57 -38.13
C GLU A 51 27.55 -4.85 -37.47
N PRO A 52 27.11 -6.03 -37.93
CA PRO A 52 27.57 -7.27 -37.40
C PRO A 52 29.08 -7.39 -37.62
N ARG A 53 29.86 -7.50 -36.53
CA ARG A 53 31.30 -7.66 -36.62
C ARG A 53 31.67 -9.13 -36.64
N LEU A 54 32.51 -9.48 -37.66
CA LEU A 54 33.07 -10.81 -37.71
C LEU A 54 34.18 -10.98 -36.65
N ASN A 55 34.17 -12.13 -35.99
CA ASN A 55 35.25 -12.52 -35.09
C ASN A 55 36.50 -12.91 -35.89
N SER A 56 37.24 -11.91 -36.32
CA SER A 56 38.44 -12.11 -37.18
C SER A 56 39.52 -12.96 -36.50
N ALA A 57 39.60 -12.94 -35.15
CA ALA A 57 40.56 -13.76 -34.43
C ALA A 57 40.17 -15.25 -34.50
N LEU A 58 38.89 -15.56 -34.25
CA LEU A 58 38.36 -16.93 -34.40
C LEU A 58 38.52 -17.42 -35.83
N LEU A 59 38.12 -16.62 -36.81
CA LEU A 59 38.18 -17.00 -38.23
C LEU A 59 39.61 -17.28 -38.68
N ARG A 60 40.59 -16.45 -38.27
CA ARG A 60 42.01 -16.70 -38.56
C ARG A 60 42.52 -17.96 -37.89
N GLY A 61 42.13 -18.20 -36.62
CA GLY A 61 42.49 -19.42 -35.89
C GLY A 61 41.97 -20.68 -36.59
N VAL A 62 40.69 -20.66 -36.95
CA VAL A 62 40.04 -21.79 -37.64
C VAL A 62 40.66 -22.00 -39.04
N ALA A 63 40.93 -20.95 -39.80
CA ALA A 63 41.58 -21.07 -41.12
C ALA A 63 42.96 -21.67 -41.02
N LYS A 64 43.75 -21.26 -40.02
CA LYS A 64 45.08 -21.82 -39.77
C LYS A 64 45.04 -23.31 -39.39
N ALA A 65 44.15 -23.67 -38.44
CA ALA A 65 43.97 -25.05 -38.04
C ALA A 65 43.47 -25.93 -39.18
N TRP A 66 42.46 -25.45 -39.92
CA TRP A 66 41.93 -26.18 -41.08
C TRP A 66 43.00 -26.43 -42.14
N LYS A 67 43.81 -25.43 -42.45
CA LYS A 67 44.88 -25.58 -43.43
C LYS A 67 45.90 -26.63 -43.04
N ALA A 68 46.24 -26.73 -41.75
CA ALA A 68 47.18 -27.73 -41.23
C ALA A 68 46.63 -29.16 -41.33
N GLU A 69 45.34 -29.37 -41.08
CA GLU A 69 44.70 -30.68 -41.08
C GLU A 69 44.21 -31.09 -42.47
N ALA A 70 43.79 -30.15 -43.33
CA ALA A 70 43.26 -30.41 -44.65
C ALA A 70 44.31 -31.01 -45.59
N GLU A 71 45.56 -30.59 -45.45
CA GLU A 71 46.70 -31.12 -46.24
C GLU A 71 46.98 -32.59 -45.91
N TRP A 72 46.77 -32.99 -44.63
CA TRP A 72 46.99 -34.36 -44.15
C TRP A 72 45.77 -35.28 -44.39
N LEU A 73 44.57 -34.75 -44.38
CA LEU A 73 43.32 -35.50 -44.48
C LEU A 73 42.68 -35.42 -45.85
N ASP A 74 43.34 -34.80 -46.81
CA ASP A 74 42.83 -34.53 -48.19
C ASP A 74 41.41 -33.89 -48.17
N LEU A 75 41.22 -32.88 -47.28
CA LEU A 75 39.94 -32.20 -47.13
C LEU A 75 39.80 -31.05 -48.16
N PRO A 76 38.56 -30.75 -48.60
CA PRO A 76 38.31 -29.61 -49.47
C PRO A 76 38.60 -28.29 -48.74
N PRO A 77 38.85 -27.18 -49.49
CA PRO A 77 39.04 -25.88 -48.94
C PRO A 77 37.83 -25.47 -48.08
N LEU A 78 38.07 -24.78 -46.94
CA LEU A 78 37.01 -24.26 -46.09
C LEU A 78 36.22 -23.18 -46.85
N THR A 79 34.91 -23.37 -46.97
CA THR A 79 34.05 -22.44 -47.68
C THR A 79 33.65 -21.27 -46.77
N ALA A 80 33.35 -20.09 -47.35
CA ALA A 80 32.82 -18.94 -46.60
C ALA A 80 31.56 -19.29 -45.82
N GLU A 81 30.67 -20.12 -46.36
CA GLU A 81 29.48 -20.60 -45.71
C GLU A 81 29.77 -21.39 -44.43
N ALA A 82 30.76 -22.26 -44.44
CA ALA A 82 31.19 -23.02 -43.28
C ALA A 82 31.71 -22.09 -42.15
N PHE A 83 32.45 -21.03 -42.53
CA PHE A 83 32.89 -20.01 -41.57
C PHE A 83 31.72 -19.31 -40.87
N PHE A 84 30.70 -18.85 -41.60
CA PHE A 84 29.59 -18.11 -41.04
C PHE A 84 28.67 -18.95 -40.17
N ARG A 85 28.72 -20.29 -40.32
CA ARG A 85 27.98 -21.24 -39.47
C ARG A 85 28.70 -21.58 -38.15
N LEU A 86 29.95 -21.16 -37.98
CA LEU A 86 30.69 -21.45 -36.73
C LEU A 86 30.09 -20.68 -35.54
N PRO A 87 29.87 -21.34 -34.42
CA PRO A 87 29.50 -20.65 -33.18
C PRO A 87 30.55 -19.59 -32.82
N GLY A 88 30.13 -18.35 -32.60
CA GLY A 88 31.03 -17.24 -32.29
C GLY A 88 31.71 -16.59 -33.51
N ALA A 89 31.36 -16.96 -34.77
CA ALA A 89 31.82 -16.26 -35.97
C ALA A 89 31.38 -14.81 -36.02
N TRP A 90 30.20 -14.52 -35.47
CA TRP A 90 29.66 -13.18 -35.30
C TRP A 90 29.90 -12.75 -33.87
N MET A 91 30.56 -11.62 -33.68
CA MET A 91 30.73 -11.01 -32.37
C MET A 91 29.52 -10.17 -32.06
N PRO A 92 29.02 -10.23 -30.79
CA PRO A 92 28.15 -9.18 -30.30
C PRO A 92 28.87 -7.85 -30.44
N VAL A 93 28.16 -6.81 -30.82
CA VAL A 93 28.76 -5.48 -30.95
C VAL A 93 29.29 -5.06 -29.58
N GLU A 94 30.61 -4.91 -29.43
CA GLU A 94 31.26 -4.41 -28.24
C GLU A 94 30.92 -2.93 -28.05
N GLY A 95 30.55 -2.53 -26.84
CA GLY A 95 29.99 -1.23 -26.54
C GLY A 95 28.48 -1.29 -26.67
N GLY A 96 27.85 -2.08 -25.77
CA GLY A 96 26.45 -2.47 -25.88
C GLY A 96 25.53 -1.27 -25.94
N LEU A 97 24.40 -1.45 -26.60
CA LEU A 97 23.30 -0.47 -26.65
C LEU A 97 22.97 0.10 -25.26
N ALA A 98 23.10 -0.73 -24.23
CA ALA A 98 22.94 -0.31 -22.84
C ALA A 98 23.88 0.84 -22.45
N GLU A 99 25.19 0.72 -22.71
CA GLU A 99 26.19 1.76 -22.35
C GLU A 99 25.95 3.07 -23.10
N ARG A 100 25.51 2.97 -24.35
CA ARG A 100 25.23 4.16 -25.19
C ARG A 100 23.96 4.87 -24.76
N LEU A 101 22.94 4.13 -24.34
CA LEU A 101 21.63 4.65 -23.99
C LEU A 101 21.44 4.84 -22.47
N GLU A 102 22.41 4.49 -21.62
CA GLU A 102 22.26 4.55 -20.17
C GLU A 102 21.81 5.92 -19.69
N SER A 103 22.48 6.98 -20.14
CA SER A 103 22.14 8.35 -19.73
C SER A 103 20.75 8.77 -20.20
N GLU A 104 20.35 8.40 -21.41
CA GLU A 104 19.04 8.74 -21.98
C GLU A 104 17.92 7.94 -21.29
N VAL A 105 18.13 6.65 -21.08
CA VAL A 105 17.17 5.78 -20.38
C VAL A 105 16.96 6.24 -18.94
N LEU A 106 18.04 6.57 -18.21
CA LEU A 106 17.93 7.05 -16.83
C LEU A 106 17.31 8.45 -16.77
N ALA A 107 17.66 9.36 -17.69
CA ALA A 107 17.03 10.68 -17.76
C ALA A 107 15.52 10.58 -18.05
N GLY A 108 15.14 9.79 -19.05
CA GLY A 108 13.72 9.54 -19.37
C GLY A 108 12.97 8.85 -18.22
N LEU A 109 13.64 7.94 -17.50
CA LEU A 109 13.07 7.32 -16.30
C LEU A 109 12.82 8.34 -15.19
N HIS A 110 13.76 9.25 -14.94
CA HIS A 110 13.60 10.32 -13.94
C HIS A 110 12.42 11.23 -14.30
N GLU A 111 12.32 11.66 -15.56
CA GLU A 111 11.19 12.47 -16.02
C GLU A 111 9.85 11.73 -15.87
N LEU A 112 9.80 10.44 -16.20
CA LEU A 112 8.62 9.61 -16.01
C LEU A 112 8.23 9.51 -14.53
N LEU A 113 9.20 9.34 -13.63
CA LEU A 113 8.97 9.26 -12.19
C LEU A 113 8.52 10.60 -11.61
N ASP A 114 8.99 11.74 -12.14
CA ASP A 114 8.54 13.07 -11.75
C ASP A 114 7.07 13.28 -12.16
N ARG A 115 6.71 13.00 -13.39
CA ARG A 115 5.31 13.03 -13.87
C ARG A 115 4.40 12.08 -13.08
N TRP A 116 4.91 10.91 -12.73
CA TRP A 116 4.17 9.98 -11.88
C TRP A 116 3.92 10.54 -10.47
N ASN A 117 4.91 11.21 -9.86
CA ASN A 117 4.73 11.88 -8.57
C ASN A 117 3.75 13.04 -8.67
N GLU A 118 3.82 13.88 -9.69
CA GLU A 118 2.85 14.96 -9.95
C GLU A 118 1.41 14.42 -10.03
N ALA A 119 1.23 13.32 -10.75
CA ALA A 119 -0.09 12.67 -10.84
C ALA A 119 -0.59 12.16 -9.48
N ARG A 120 0.30 11.62 -8.64
CA ARG A 120 -0.04 11.17 -7.27
C ARG A 120 -0.37 12.33 -6.35
N GLU A 121 0.38 13.42 -6.43
CA GLU A 121 0.11 14.65 -5.67
C GLU A 121 -1.24 15.26 -6.07
N ALA A 122 -1.52 15.34 -7.36
CA ALA A 122 -2.81 15.81 -7.87
C ALA A 122 -3.98 14.94 -7.39
N GLU A 123 -3.79 13.61 -7.33
CA GLU A 123 -4.79 12.69 -6.78
C GLU A 123 -4.95 12.88 -5.27
N GLY A 124 -3.84 12.99 -4.53
CA GLY A 124 -3.84 13.26 -3.10
C GLY A 124 -4.60 14.54 -2.75
N ASN A 125 -4.31 15.63 -3.48
CA ASN A 125 -4.99 16.92 -3.30
C ASN A 125 -6.50 16.86 -3.58
N ARG A 126 -6.94 15.99 -4.50
CA ARG A 126 -8.36 15.76 -4.73
C ARG A 126 -9.04 14.97 -3.61
N LEU A 127 -8.31 14.06 -2.96
CA LEU A 127 -8.82 13.24 -1.86
C LEU A 127 -8.80 13.94 -0.51
N GLU A 128 -7.93 14.93 -0.30
CA GLU A 128 -7.79 15.64 0.97
C GLU A 128 -9.11 16.25 1.49
N PRO A 129 -9.92 16.96 0.66
CA PRO A 129 -11.22 17.48 1.10
C PRO A 129 -12.17 16.39 1.59
N PHE A 130 -12.21 15.25 0.89
CA PHE A 130 -13.03 14.10 1.28
C PHE A 130 -12.61 13.54 2.65
N PHE A 131 -11.32 13.39 2.90
CA PHE A 131 -10.82 12.93 4.20
C PHE A 131 -11.06 13.94 5.32
N THR A 132 -10.96 15.24 5.02
CA THR A 132 -11.24 16.31 5.96
C THR A 132 -12.72 16.33 6.37
N GLU A 133 -13.62 16.20 5.40
CA GLU A 133 -15.06 16.11 5.62
C GLU A 133 -15.42 14.84 6.41
N SER A 134 -14.84 13.69 6.04
CA SER A 134 -15.03 12.44 6.78
C SER A 134 -14.61 12.56 8.25
N ALA A 135 -13.46 13.18 8.52
CA ALA A 135 -13.01 13.43 9.89
C ALA A 135 -13.93 14.38 10.66
N ALA A 136 -14.55 15.35 10.00
CA ALA A 136 -15.58 16.21 10.59
C ALA A 136 -16.86 15.41 10.90
N GLY A 137 -17.28 14.52 10.01
CA GLY A 137 -18.40 13.61 10.22
C GLY A 137 -18.21 12.70 11.45
N PHE A 138 -17.03 12.10 11.59
CA PHE A 138 -16.70 11.29 12.77
C PHE A 138 -16.65 12.12 14.07
N ALA A 139 -16.20 13.37 14.01
CA ALA A 139 -16.22 14.26 15.16
C ALA A 139 -17.66 14.62 15.57
N ALA A 140 -18.55 14.86 14.62
CA ALA A 140 -19.97 15.10 14.88
C ALA A 140 -20.65 13.85 15.48
N LEU A 141 -20.34 12.67 14.94
CA LEU A 141 -20.80 11.38 15.46
C LEU A 141 -20.35 11.19 16.91
N LYS A 142 -19.06 11.42 17.20
CA LYS A 142 -18.53 11.37 18.57
C LYS A 142 -19.30 12.30 19.52
N ALA A 143 -19.60 13.53 19.10
CA ALA A 143 -20.35 14.49 19.90
C ALA A 143 -21.78 13.97 20.20
N THR A 144 -22.45 13.39 19.21
CA THR A 144 -23.76 12.75 19.41
C THR A 144 -23.68 11.61 20.41
N LEU A 145 -22.68 10.72 20.26
CA LEU A 145 -22.45 9.60 21.18
C LEU A 145 -22.21 10.07 22.61
N GLN A 146 -21.49 11.17 22.80
CA GLN A 146 -21.25 11.75 24.13
C GLN A 146 -22.53 12.22 24.77
N VAL A 147 -23.37 12.96 24.06
CA VAL A 147 -24.66 13.43 24.57
C VAL A 147 -25.57 12.26 24.96
N GLU A 148 -25.67 11.26 24.12
CA GLU A 148 -26.49 10.09 24.38
C GLU A 148 -25.96 9.25 25.54
N ALA A 149 -24.65 9.13 25.70
CA ALA A 149 -24.03 8.44 26.83
C ALA A 149 -24.31 9.17 28.17
N GLU A 150 -24.18 10.48 28.16
CA GLU A 150 -24.50 11.30 29.33
C GLU A 150 -25.98 11.19 29.71
N ALA A 151 -26.88 11.22 28.73
CA ALA A 151 -28.32 11.04 28.98
C ALA A 151 -28.63 9.62 29.50
N GLN A 152 -28.00 8.58 28.92
CA GLN A 152 -28.15 7.20 29.41
C GLN A 152 -27.68 7.05 30.86
N ALA A 153 -26.52 7.63 31.19
CA ALA A 153 -25.99 7.60 32.57
C ALA A 153 -26.93 8.29 33.58
N ALA A 154 -27.55 9.39 33.16
CA ALA A 154 -28.53 10.11 34.03
C ALA A 154 -29.85 9.32 34.24
N GLU A 155 -30.34 8.62 33.24
CA GLU A 155 -31.56 7.83 33.27
C GLU A 155 -31.42 6.48 33.98
N LEU A 156 -30.20 5.90 33.94
CA LEU A 156 -29.94 4.53 34.42
C LEU A 156 -30.41 4.23 35.85
N PRO A 157 -30.16 5.08 36.86
CA PRO A 157 -30.62 4.80 38.22
C PRO A 157 -32.14 4.68 38.33
N GLY A 158 -32.87 5.55 37.63
CA GLY A 158 -34.35 5.53 37.62
C GLY A 158 -34.91 4.29 36.94
N LEU A 159 -34.34 3.91 35.78
CA LEU A 159 -34.74 2.70 35.06
C LEU A 159 -34.45 1.43 35.88
N LEU A 160 -33.30 1.36 36.52
CA LEU A 160 -32.95 0.22 37.37
C LEU A 160 -33.88 0.08 38.55
N LYS A 161 -34.18 1.19 39.24
CA LYS A 161 -35.11 1.20 40.33
C LYS A 161 -36.50 0.73 39.93
N ALA A 162 -37.06 1.30 38.84
CA ALA A 162 -38.37 0.90 38.34
C ALA A 162 -38.44 -0.59 37.99
N ARG A 163 -37.37 -1.14 37.36
CA ARG A 163 -37.29 -2.56 36.98
C ARG A 163 -37.19 -3.48 38.22
N LEU A 164 -36.42 -3.09 39.22
CA LEU A 164 -36.31 -3.83 40.46
C LEU A 164 -37.62 -3.80 41.25
N ASP A 165 -38.27 -2.64 41.34
CA ASP A 165 -39.57 -2.51 41.98
C ASP A 165 -40.62 -3.43 41.35
N GLN A 166 -40.61 -3.53 40.00
CA GLN A 166 -41.53 -4.44 39.28
C GLN A 166 -41.21 -5.92 39.57
N VAL A 167 -39.95 -6.32 39.58
CA VAL A 167 -39.54 -7.72 39.87
C VAL A 167 -39.91 -8.10 41.31
N LEU A 168 -39.74 -7.19 42.26
CA LEU A 168 -40.12 -7.41 43.65
C LEU A 168 -41.64 -7.48 43.85
N LEU A 169 -42.39 -6.67 43.09
CA LEU A 169 -43.85 -6.74 43.06
C LEU A 169 -44.31 -8.14 42.55
N ASP A 170 -43.79 -8.57 41.43
CA ASP A 170 -44.13 -9.86 40.80
C ASP A 170 -43.75 -11.05 41.71
N ALA A 171 -42.70 -10.93 42.50
CA ALA A 171 -42.26 -11.93 43.47
C ALA A 171 -42.94 -11.85 44.85
N GLY A 172 -43.81 -10.87 45.10
CA GLY A 172 -44.42 -10.67 46.40
C GLY A 172 -43.47 -10.24 47.52
N LEU A 173 -42.33 -9.64 47.17
CA LEU A 173 -41.22 -9.28 48.04
C LEU A 173 -41.04 -7.75 48.19
N GLN A 174 -42.11 -7.00 48.13
CA GLN A 174 -42.09 -5.52 48.20
C GLN A 174 -41.38 -5.02 49.45
N GLY A 175 -40.51 -4.03 49.33
CA GLY A 175 -39.83 -3.34 50.43
C GLY A 175 -38.68 -4.13 51.08
N GLN A 176 -38.26 -5.27 50.54
CA GLN A 176 -37.23 -6.13 51.17
C GLN A 176 -35.81 -5.84 50.70
N LEU A 177 -35.61 -4.98 49.68
CA LEU A 177 -34.24 -4.63 49.20
C LEU A 177 -33.77 -3.31 49.84
N PRO A 178 -32.59 -3.33 50.53
CA PRO A 178 -31.97 -2.10 51.03
C PRO A 178 -31.60 -1.16 49.88
N ALA A 179 -31.83 0.14 50.07
CA ALA A 179 -31.46 1.17 49.08
C ALA A 179 -29.96 1.14 48.68
N GLU A 180 -29.11 0.78 49.63
CA GLU A 180 -27.66 0.61 49.44
C GLU A 180 -27.32 -0.48 48.40
N ARG A 181 -28.07 -1.59 48.38
CA ARG A 181 -27.89 -2.68 47.45
C ARG A 181 -28.33 -2.28 46.03
N ILE A 182 -29.41 -1.51 45.91
CA ILE A 182 -29.87 -0.93 44.65
C ILE A 182 -28.81 0.01 44.08
N ALA A 183 -28.24 0.87 44.93
CA ALA A 183 -27.19 1.80 44.53
C ALA A 183 -25.89 1.09 44.08
N ALA A 184 -25.49 0.01 44.78
CA ALA A 184 -24.32 -0.78 44.40
C ALA A 184 -24.50 -1.46 43.03
N GLU A 185 -25.68 -2.07 42.79
CA GLU A 185 -25.99 -2.68 41.47
C GLU A 185 -26.05 -1.61 40.35
N ALA A 186 -26.61 -0.43 40.64
CA ALA A 186 -26.63 0.68 39.71
C ALA A 186 -25.21 1.14 39.33
N GLY A 187 -24.29 1.19 40.33
CA GLY A 187 -22.87 1.49 40.07
C GLY A 187 -22.19 0.50 39.14
N LEU A 188 -22.37 -0.80 39.37
CA LEU A 188 -21.81 -1.85 38.50
C LEU A 188 -22.36 -1.80 37.06
N TRP A 189 -23.65 -1.46 36.93
CA TRP A 189 -24.26 -1.29 35.60
C TRP A 189 -23.75 -0.03 34.91
N ALA A 190 -23.55 1.06 35.64
CA ALA A 190 -22.99 2.29 35.12
C ALA A 190 -21.56 2.07 34.60
N GLU A 191 -20.70 1.34 35.31
CA GLU A 191 -19.36 0.99 34.87
C GLU A 191 -19.36 0.17 33.57
N ARG A 192 -20.27 -0.81 33.47
CA ARG A 192 -20.38 -1.65 32.26
C ARG A 192 -20.83 -0.88 31.01
N GLN A 193 -21.51 0.21 31.18
CA GLN A 193 -22.05 1.06 30.11
C GLN A 193 -21.23 2.35 29.93
N ASP A 194 -20.15 2.51 30.65
CA ASP A 194 -19.27 3.67 30.52
C ASP A 194 -18.50 3.60 29.19
N VAL A 195 -18.68 4.64 28.39
CA VAL A 195 -18.01 4.80 27.10
C VAL A 195 -17.03 5.97 27.08
N ARG A 196 -16.70 6.54 28.23
CA ARG A 196 -15.83 7.72 28.32
C ARG A 196 -14.43 7.43 27.77
N GLU A 197 -13.91 6.25 28.06
CA GLU A 197 -12.59 5.84 27.56
C GLU A 197 -12.57 5.74 26.02
N GLU A 198 -13.59 5.12 25.44
CA GLU A 198 -13.74 5.01 23.98
C GLU A 198 -13.87 6.38 23.32
N LEU A 199 -14.63 7.29 23.91
CA LEU A 199 -14.78 8.66 23.41
C LEU A 199 -13.47 9.46 23.45
N VAL A 200 -12.65 9.26 24.47
CA VAL A 200 -11.31 9.85 24.60
C VAL A 200 -10.38 9.27 23.53
N ARG A 201 -10.41 7.95 23.29
CA ARG A 201 -9.61 7.29 22.25
C ARG A 201 -10.02 7.75 20.84
N ILE A 202 -11.32 7.84 20.57
CA ILE A 202 -11.85 8.40 19.31
C ILE A 202 -11.30 9.81 19.09
N GLN A 203 -11.31 10.67 20.13
CA GLN A 203 -10.76 12.02 20.02
C GLN A 203 -9.26 12.00 19.69
N ALA A 204 -8.48 11.18 20.38
CA ALA A 204 -7.05 11.05 20.13
C ALA A 204 -6.75 10.58 18.69
N HIS A 205 -7.50 9.60 18.18
CA HIS A 205 -7.38 9.13 16.80
C HIS A 205 -7.76 10.21 15.79
N LEU A 206 -8.79 11.01 16.04
CA LEU A 206 -9.16 12.15 15.18
C LEU A 206 -8.08 13.22 15.15
N ASP A 207 -7.47 13.53 16.27
CA ASP A 207 -6.43 14.55 16.37
C ASP A 207 -5.13 14.09 15.68
N ASP A 208 -4.72 12.83 15.86
CA ASP A 208 -3.59 12.23 15.17
C ASP A 208 -3.82 12.20 13.64
N PHE A 209 -5.01 11.79 13.21
CA PHE A 209 -5.39 11.79 11.80
C PHE A 209 -5.25 13.19 11.16
N ARG A 210 -5.85 14.20 11.78
CA ARG A 210 -5.79 15.59 11.31
C ARG A 210 -4.37 16.13 11.28
N ALA A 211 -3.54 15.78 12.27
CA ALA A 211 -2.15 16.19 12.34
C ALA A 211 -1.32 15.56 11.21
N ARG A 212 -1.51 14.25 10.94
CA ARG A 212 -0.82 13.53 9.84
C ARG A 212 -1.28 13.98 8.47
N LEU A 213 -2.58 14.23 8.30
CA LEU A 213 -3.14 14.72 7.03
C LEU A 213 -2.50 16.07 6.67
N ARG A 214 -2.45 17.03 7.61
CA ARG A 214 -1.81 18.34 7.40
C ARG A 214 -0.32 18.27 7.08
N LYS A 215 0.37 17.23 7.56
CA LYS A 215 1.81 17.03 7.31
C LYS A 215 2.08 16.22 6.03
N GLY A 216 1.06 15.79 5.31
CA GLY A 216 1.21 14.87 4.17
C GLY A 216 1.75 13.49 4.56
N GLN A 217 1.60 13.07 5.83
CA GLN A 217 2.15 11.82 6.36
C GLN A 217 1.11 10.70 6.45
N MET A 218 -0.06 10.88 5.84
CA MET A 218 -1.14 9.89 5.83
C MET A 218 -1.02 8.94 4.63
N GLY A 219 -0.17 7.93 4.75
CA GLY A 219 -0.08 6.86 3.75
C GLY A 219 -1.21 5.83 3.88
N GLY A 220 -1.54 5.12 2.81
CA GLY A 220 -2.65 4.17 2.79
C GLY A 220 -2.64 3.11 3.89
N LYS A 221 -1.44 2.64 4.35
CA LYS A 221 -1.36 1.71 5.48
C LYS A 221 -1.74 2.38 6.81
N ALA A 222 -1.32 3.63 7.02
CA ALA A 222 -1.67 4.38 8.22
C ALA A 222 -3.17 4.68 8.26
N LEU A 223 -3.76 5.00 7.10
CA LEU A 223 -5.20 5.20 6.95
C LEU A 223 -5.98 3.92 7.27
N ASP A 224 -5.52 2.78 6.77
CA ASP A 224 -6.15 1.46 7.01
C ASP A 224 -6.19 1.11 8.52
N VAL A 225 -5.06 1.31 9.21
CA VAL A 225 -4.98 1.12 10.66
C VAL A 225 -5.90 2.09 11.39
N TRP A 226 -5.89 3.37 11.01
CA TRP A 226 -6.76 4.38 11.60
C TRP A 226 -8.25 4.02 11.45
N CYS A 227 -8.67 3.58 10.28
CA CYS A 227 -10.05 3.13 10.05
C CYS A 227 -10.42 1.93 10.94
N GLN A 228 -9.50 0.98 11.13
CA GLN A 228 -9.73 -0.19 11.97
C GLN A 228 -9.88 0.19 13.45
N GLU A 229 -9.02 1.07 13.96
CA GLU A 229 -9.11 1.54 15.33
C GLU A 229 -10.39 2.37 15.56
N MET A 230 -10.74 3.28 14.64
CA MET A 230 -11.99 4.03 14.71
C MET A 230 -13.21 3.10 14.74
N LEU A 231 -13.25 2.12 13.84
CA LEU A 231 -14.33 1.15 13.79
C LEU A 231 -14.44 0.35 15.09
N ARG A 232 -13.32 -0.03 15.68
CA ARG A 232 -13.27 -0.73 16.96
C ARG A 232 -13.88 0.09 18.08
N GLU A 233 -13.44 1.35 18.24
CA GLU A 233 -13.93 2.22 19.31
C GLU A 233 -15.43 2.53 19.15
N PHE A 234 -15.89 2.81 17.91
CA PHE A 234 -17.33 3.02 17.66
C PHE A 234 -18.17 1.77 17.92
N ASN A 235 -17.70 0.57 17.53
CA ASN A 235 -18.39 -0.69 17.82
C ASN A 235 -18.47 -0.94 19.33
N THR A 236 -17.41 -0.61 20.09
CA THR A 236 -17.41 -0.75 21.54
C THR A 236 -18.41 0.22 22.17
N CYS A 237 -18.47 1.48 21.73
CA CYS A 237 -19.51 2.43 22.12
C CYS A 237 -20.92 1.87 21.83
N GLY A 238 -21.15 1.35 20.62
CA GLY A 238 -22.44 0.80 20.21
C GLY A 238 -22.86 -0.42 21.04
N SER A 239 -21.92 -1.26 21.48
CA SER A 239 -22.20 -2.44 22.31
C SER A 239 -22.53 -2.09 23.76
N LYS A 240 -21.91 -1.06 24.30
CA LYS A 240 -22.12 -0.57 25.68
C LYS A 240 -23.38 0.28 25.82
N CYS A 241 -23.78 0.99 24.79
CA CYS A 241 -24.90 1.91 24.80
C CYS A 241 -26.14 1.29 24.12
N LYS A 242 -27.21 1.16 24.86
CA LYS A 242 -28.45 0.49 24.41
C LYS A 242 -29.51 1.45 23.84
N ARG A 243 -29.24 2.75 23.78
CA ARG A 243 -30.17 3.70 23.18
C ARG A 243 -30.24 3.53 21.66
N LEU A 244 -31.46 3.46 21.14
CA LEU A 244 -31.71 3.27 19.68
C LEU A 244 -31.02 4.33 18.83
N ALA A 245 -30.87 5.56 19.32
CA ALA A 245 -30.18 6.65 18.63
C ALA A 245 -28.68 6.32 18.43
N MET A 246 -28.01 5.71 19.43
CA MET A 246 -26.61 5.31 19.30
C MET A 246 -26.43 4.11 18.36
N THR A 247 -27.29 3.13 18.44
CA THR A 247 -27.23 1.97 17.53
C THR A 247 -27.37 2.41 16.07
N ARG A 248 -28.26 3.37 15.79
CA ARG A 248 -28.44 3.94 14.43
C ARG A 248 -27.27 4.82 13.98
N ALA A 249 -26.58 5.46 14.91
CA ALA A 249 -25.45 6.32 14.59
C ALA A 249 -24.16 5.54 14.28
N VAL A 250 -24.03 4.30 14.81
CA VAL A 250 -22.85 3.42 14.62
C VAL A 250 -23.05 2.47 13.43
N MET A 251 -24.27 2.19 12.98
CA MET A 251 -24.57 1.42 11.77
C MET A 251 -24.42 2.26 10.50
#